data_4a3e544ce15d993b41e85d9b44954234
#
_entry.id   4a3e544ce15d993b41e85d9b44954234
#
_cell.length_a   1.000
_cell.length_b   1.000
_cell.length_c   1.000
_cell.angle_alpha   90.00
_cell.angle_beta   90.00
_cell.angle_gamma   90.00
#
_symmetry.space_group_name_H-M   'P 1'
#
loop_
_entity.id
_entity.type
_entity.pdbx_description
1 polymer ?
#
loop_
_entity_poly.entity_id
_entity_poly.type
_entity_poly.pdbx_seq_one_letter_code
_entity_poly.pdbx_strand_id
1 'polypeptide(L)'
;HLEKKEINHATIKVSWIKEPDHSVSLTDIMTENDKPRDHGWACGASSGYVAIHREQPDEVYLIGHDLHSTTDKVNNLYKGTKHYVAPENGPTPGVNWINQWYTLADWFPNVKFIKINRYNDGRDLVNGPIKEWESRTNIIYADYSTLDNLA
;
A
#
# COMPACT_ATOMS: atom_id res chain seq x y z
N HIS A 1 11.03 -6.16 8.53
CA HIS A 1 12.15 -5.26 8.84
C HIS A 1 13.38 -5.73 8.07
N LEU A 2 13.78 -4.95 7.06
CA LEU A 2 15.02 -5.17 6.34
C LEU A 2 16.23 -4.88 7.27
N GLU A 3 17.32 -5.60 7.07
CA GLU A 3 18.56 -5.24 7.75
C GLU A 3 19.07 -3.88 7.26
N LYS A 4 19.73 -3.13 8.13
CA LYS A 4 20.18 -1.76 7.84
C LYS A 4 21.00 -1.65 6.54
N LYS A 5 21.84 -2.65 6.25
CA LYS A 5 22.63 -2.71 5.00
C LYS A 5 21.78 -2.83 3.74
N GLU A 6 20.61 -3.50 3.82
CA GLU A 6 19.68 -3.66 2.70
C GLU A 6 18.93 -2.35 2.41
N ILE A 7 18.57 -1.62 3.48
CA ILE A 7 17.97 -0.29 3.37
C ILE A 7 18.92 0.70 2.68
N ASN A 8 20.24 0.57 2.88
CA ASN A 8 21.22 1.48 2.29
C ASN A 8 21.25 1.47 0.76
N HIS A 9 20.71 0.43 0.11
CA HIS A 9 20.59 0.38 -1.36
C HIS A 9 19.33 1.08 -1.90
N ALA A 10 18.39 1.47 -1.05
CA ALA A 10 17.21 2.18 -1.49
C ALA A 10 17.57 3.60 -1.96
N THR A 11 17.01 4.00 -3.11
CA THR A 11 17.20 5.35 -3.67
C THR A 11 16.54 6.40 -2.79
N ILE A 12 15.36 6.08 -2.24
CA ILE A 12 14.61 6.92 -1.31
C ILE A 12 14.25 6.09 -0.09
N LYS A 13 14.59 6.61 1.07
CA LYS A 13 14.25 5.99 2.35
C LYS A 13 13.20 6.84 3.05
N VAL A 14 12.11 6.21 3.42
CA VAL A 14 10.99 6.85 4.09
C VAL A 14 10.88 6.32 5.52
N SER A 15 10.76 7.23 6.47
CA SER A 15 10.55 6.92 7.88
C SER A 15 9.44 7.77 8.47
N TRP A 16 8.85 7.32 9.59
CA TRP A 16 7.90 8.12 10.37
C TRP A 16 8.57 9.27 11.10
N ILE A 17 9.80 9.06 11.54
CA ILE A 17 10.59 10.06 12.25
C ILE A 17 11.82 10.42 11.42
N LYS A 18 12.35 11.60 11.66
CA LYS A 18 13.57 12.04 10.99
C LYS A 18 14.76 11.25 11.51
N GLU A 19 15.42 10.54 10.62
CA GLU A 19 16.63 9.79 10.89
C GLU A 19 17.76 10.26 9.96
N PRO A 20 19.02 10.26 10.42
CA PRO A 20 20.14 10.83 9.64
C PRO A 20 20.35 10.18 8.27
N ASP A 21 20.00 8.91 8.14
CA ASP A 21 20.20 8.10 6.94
C ASP A 21 18.91 7.94 6.09
N HIS A 22 17.83 8.68 6.42
CA HIS A 22 16.60 8.68 5.65
C HIS A 22 16.45 9.94 4.80
N SER A 23 16.00 9.74 3.56
CA SER A 23 15.81 10.82 2.59
C SER A 23 14.53 11.62 2.85
N VAL A 24 13.51 10.97 3.39
CA VAL A 24 12.18 11.56 3.63
C VAL A 24 11.65 11.08 4.97
N SER A 25 11.20 12.02 5.79
CA SER A 25 10.38 11.72 6.97
C SER A 25 8.93 12.05 6.67
N LEU A 26 8.01 11.16 7.04
CA LEU A 26 6.58 11.44 6.93
C LEU A 26 6.15 12.62 7.79
N THR A 27 6.82 12.86 8.91
CA THR A 27 6.55 14.01 9.77
C THR A 27 6.92 15.35 9.11
N ASP A 28 7.76 15.34 8.08
CA ASP A 28 8.15 16.55 7.36
C ASP A 28 7.15 16.94 6.26
N ILE A 29 6.32 15.98 5.82
CA ILE A 29 5.36 16.18 4.71
C ILE A 29 3.91 16.06 5.12
N MET A 30 3.60 15.34 6.20
CA MET A 30 2.24 15.23 6.75
C MET A 30 1.92 16.41 7.66
N THR A 31 0.76 17.01 7.46
CA THR A 31 0.22 17.99 8.41
C THR A 31 -0.30 17.28 9.67
N GLU A 32 -0.56 18.05 10.74
CA GLU A 32 -1.15 17.48 11.96
C GLU A 32 -2.52 16.84 11.72
N ASN A 33 -3.27 17.33 10.72
CA ASN A 33 -4.57 16.76 10.35
C ASN A 33 -4.46 15.44 9.57
N ASP A 34 -3.32 15.20 8.93
CA ASP A 34 -3.09 14.01 8.10
C ASP A 34 -2.50 12.85 8.92
N LYS A 35 -2.07 13.10 10.15
CA LYS A 35 -1.48 12.06 11.00
C LYS A 35 -2.52 11.02 11.37
N PRO A 36 -2.23 9.73 11.16
CA PRO A 36 -3.09 8.64 11.62
C PRO A 36 -3.19 8.67 13.15
N ARG A 37 -4.41 8.56 13.66
CA ARG A 37 -4.70 8.76 15.09
C ARG A 37 -4.13 7.67 15.98
N ASP A 38 -4.02 6.42 15.54
CA ASP A 38 -3.81 5.30 16.47
C ASP A 38 -2.67 4.31 16.13
N HIS A 39 -2.33 4.02 14.89
CA HIS A 39 -1.42 2.88 14.59
C HIS A 39 -0.32 3.13 13.56
N GLY A 40 -0.10 4.34 13.15
CA GLY A 40 0.80 4.62 12.05
C GLY A 40 0.30 4.03 10.72
N TRP A 41 0.84 4.50 9.61
CA TRP A 41 0.48 4.01 8.30
C TRP A 41 1.33 2.80 7.91
N ALA A 42 0.71 1.83 7.24
CA ALA A 42 1.43 0.72 6.63
C ALA A 42 2.36 1.22 5.52
N CYS A 43 3.43 0.49 5.29
CA CYS A 43 4.47 0.86 4.31
C CYS A 43 3.90 1.17 2.92
N GLY A 44 2.92 0.41 2.43
CA GLY A 44 2.29 0.62 1.13
C GLY A 44 1.61 1.98 1.04
N ALA A 45 0.72 2.29 1.96
CA ALA A 45 0.00 3.56 1.98
C ALA A 45 0.94 4.76 2.24
N SER A 46 1.93 4.59 3.15
CA SER A 46 2.95 5.63 3.39
C SER A 46 3.77 5.93 2.13
N SER A 47 4.19 4.90 1.40
CA SER A 47 4.92 5.06 0.15
C SER A 47 4.06 5.73 -0.92
N GLY A 48 2.78 5.37 -1.01
CA GLY A 48 1.81 6.01 -1.89
C GLY A 48 1.65 7.50 -1.60
N TYR A 49 1.49 7.86 -0.33
CA TYR A 49 1.41 9.26 0.09
C TYR A 49 2.64 10.07 -0.34
N VAL A 50 3.84 9.54 -0.06
CA VAL A 50 5.10 10.20 -0.46
C VAL A 50 5.22 10.34 -1.97
N ALA A 51 4.90 9.28 -2.71
CA ALA A 51 4.96 9.29 -4.17
C ALA A 51 4.00 10.34 -4.77
N ILE A 52 2.77 10.42 -4.27
CA ILE A 52 1.79 11.40 -4.75
C ILE A 52 2.26 12.83 -4.49
N HIS A 53 2.79 13.12 -3.30
CA HIS A 53 3.30 14.46 -2.98
C HIS A 53 4.50 14.87 -3.80
N ARG A 54 5.38 13.94 -4.13
CA ARG A 54 6.63 14.26 -4.85
C ARG A 54 6.44 14.31 -6.36
N GLU A 55 5.72 13.34 -6.90
CA GLU A 55 5.63 13.13 -8.34
C GLU A 55 4.35 13.72 -8.93
N GLN A 56 3.35 14.03 -8.09
CA GLN A 56 2.04 14.56 -8.51
C GLN A 56 1.42 13.80 -9.69
N PRO A 57 1.31 12.45 -9.57
CA PRO A 57 0.86 11.62 -10.67
C PRO A 57 -0.64 11.75 -10.90
N ASP A 58 -1.07 11.53 -12.15
CA ASP A 58 -2.50 11.38 -12.48
C ASP A 58 -3.04 10.00 -12.07
N GLU A 59 -2.17 8.99 -12.04
CA GLU A 59 -2.53 7.60 -11.77
C GLU A 59 -1.54 6.92 -10.82
N VAL A 60 -2.07 6.10 -9.89
CA VAL A 60 -1.29 5.27 -8.96
C VAL A 60 -1.72 3.83 -9.09
N TYR A 61 -0.81 2.94 -9.45
CA TYR A 61 -1.07 1.52 -9.64
C TYR A 61 -0.72 0.73 -8.36
N LEU A 62 -1.72 0.06 -7.78
CA LEU A 62 -1.59 -0.77 -6.59
C LEU A 62 -1.31 -2.22 -7.00
N ILE A 63 -0.03 -2.56 -7.13
CA ILE A 63 0.43 -3.90 -7.53
C ILE A 63 0.83 -4.69 -6.30
N GLY A 64 0.36 -5.94 -6.18
CA GLY A 64 0.66 -6.79 -5.01
C GLY A 64 -0.03 -6.36 -3.71
N HIS A 65 -1.08 -5.55 -3.82
CA HIS A 65 -1.91 -5.14 -2.69
C HIS A 65 -3.12 -6.06 -2.57
N ASP A 66 -2.90 -7.30 -2.13
CA ASP A 66 -3.98 -8.29 -2.00
C ASP A 66 -5.00 -7.88 -0.95
N LEU A 67 -4.53 -7.30 0.17
CA LEU A 67 -5.33 -6.80 1.30
C LEU A 67 -6.13 -7.89 2.05
N HIS A 68 -6.14 -9.10 1.55
CA HIS A 68 -6.81 -10.28 2.10
C HIS A 68 -5.88 -11.50 2.06
N SER A 69 -6.20 -12.52 2.85
CA SER A 69 -5.57 -13.84 2.74
C SER A 69 -6.59 -14.87 2.26
N THR A 70 -6.17 -15.74 1.35
CA THR A 70 -6.99 -16.85 0.83
C THR A 70 -7.01 -18.07 1.73
N THR A 71 -6.10 -18.15 2.71
CA THR A 71 -5.77 -19.41 3.37
C THR A 71 -5.91 -19.36 4.89
N ASP A 72 -6.52 -18.33 5.46
CA ASP A 72 -6.53 -18.06 6.90
C ASP A 72 -5.13 -18.06 7.57
N LYS A 73 -4.10 -17.97 6.76
CA LYS A 73 -2.70 -17.93 7.16
C LYS A 73 -2.01 -16.71 6.60
N VAL A 74 -0.87 -16.37 7.19
CA VAL A 74 -0.02 -15.29 6.68
C VAL A 74 0.29 -15.52 5.19
N ASN A 75 -0.10 -14.57 4.37
CA ASN A 75 0.20 -14.52 2.95
C ASN A 75 1.13 -13.34 2.65
N ASN A 76 2.43 -13.56 2.80
CA ASN A 76 3.43 -12.53 2.52
C ASN A 76 4.72 -13.19 2.05
N LEU A 77 5.45 -12.52 1.16
CA LEU A 77 6.71 -13.00 0.62
C LEU A 77 7.75 -13.28 1.72
N TYR A 78 7.73 -12.50 2.79
CA TYR A 78 8.67 -12.60 3.92
C TYR A 78 8.21 -13.55 5.03
N LYS A 79 7.09 -14.26 4.87
CA LYS A 79 6.60 -15.21 5.89
C LYS A 79 7.68 -16.25 6.22
N GLY A 80 7.84 -16.54 7.50
CA GLY A 80 8.84 -17.51 7.97
C GLY A 80 10.28 -17.01 7.98
N THR A 81 10.55 -15.77 7.61
CA THR A 81 11.87 -15.17 7.79
C THR A 81 12.07 -14.72 9.24
N LYS A 82 13.34 -14.53 9.65
CA LYS A 82 13.73 -14.20 11.03
C LYS A 82 12.98 -13.01 11.64
N HIS A 83 12.58 -12.04 10.82
CA HIS A 83 11.96 -10.78 11.26
C HIS A 83 10.51 -10.63 10.85
N TYR A 84 9.87 -11.71 10.43
CA TYR A 84 8.48 -11.70 10.02
C TYR A 84 7.66 -12.78 10.76
N VAL A 85 6.35 -12.65 10.65
CA VAL A 85 5.38 -13.56 11.31
C VAL A 85 5.55 -14.99 10.78
N ALA A 86 5.47 -15.97 11.67
CA ALA A 86 5.61 -17.38 11.30
C ALA A 86 4.47 -17.83 10.34
N PRO A 87 4.77 -18.74 9.40
CA PRO A 87 3.81 -19.15 8.35
C PRO A 87 2.51 -19.76 8.88
N GLU A 88 2.54 -20.34 10.06
CA GLU A 88 1.39 -20.96 10.73
C GLU A 88 0.43 -19.96 11.38
N ASN A 89 0.86 -18.73 11.57
CA ASN A 89 0.03 -17.70 12.18
C ASN A 89 -1.12 -17.28 11.27
N GLY A 90 -2.18 -16.74 11.87
CA GLY A 90 -3.28 -16.12 11.14
C GLY A 90 -2.81 -14.87 10.36
N PRO A 91 -3.54 -14.47 9.32
CA PRO A 91 -3.21 -13.29 8.55
C PRO A 91 -3.42 -12.02 9.39
N THR A 92 -2.63 -10.99 9.10
CA THR A 92 -2.91 -9.67 9.63
C THR A 92 -4.21 -9.15 9.00
N PRO A 93 -5.19 -8.69 9.79
CA PRO A 93 -6.41 -8.11 9.24
C PRO A 93 -6.12 -6.95 8.29
N GLY A 94 -6.71 -6.99 7.10
CA GLY A 94 -6.49 -5.98 6.05
C GLY A 94 -7.18 -4.64 6.30
N VAL A 95 -8.03 -4.53 7.32
CA VAL A 95 -8.90 -3.37 7.56
C VAL A 95 -8.14 -2.04 7.62
N ASN A 96 -6.99 -2.00 8.27
CA ASN A 96 -6.18 -0.78 8.35
C ASN A 96 -5.63 -0.38 6.97
N TRP A 97 -5.18 -1.34 6.17
CA TRP A 97 -4.67 -1.07 4.82
C TRP A 97 -5.79 -0.59 3.89
N ILE A 98 -6.96 -1.22 3.97
CA ILE A 98 -8.17 -0.82 3.23
C ILE A 98 -8.54 0.61 3.56
N ASN A 99 -8.62 0.95 4.86
CA ASN A 99 -8.97 2.29 5.31
C ASN A 99 -7.92 3.35 4.94
N GLN A 100 -6.65 3.00 4.96
CA GLN A 100 -5.57 3.93 4.60
C GLN A 100 -5.61 4.29 3.10
N TRP A 101 -5.81 3.33 2.22
CA TRP A 101 -5.99 3.59 0.79
C TRP A 101 -7.29 4.34 0.49
N TYR A 102 -8.37 4.04 1.21
CA TYR A 102 -9.61 4.81 1.16
C TYR A 102 -9.37 6.28 1.51
N THR A 103 -8.59 6.53 2.56
CA THR A 103 -8.23 7.88 3.01
C THR A 103 -7.36 8.60 1.98
N LEU A 104 -6.37 7.93 1.39
CA LEU A 104 -5.57 8.53 0.32
C LEU A 104 -6.43 8.90 -0.90
N ALA A 105 -7.37 8.04 -1.28
CA ALA A 105 -8.28 8.35 -2.37
C ALA A 105 -9.18 9.56 -2.07
N ASP A 106 -9.52 9.78 -0.79
CA ASP A 106 -10.27 10.95 -0.34
C ASP A 106 -9.43 12.24 -0.41
N TRP A 107 -8.20 12.18 0.06
CA TRP A 107 -7.30 13.34 0.09
C TRP A 107 -6.83 13.77 -1.30
N PHE A 108 -6.77 12.83 -2.24
CA PHE A 108 -6.31 13.06 -3.61
C PHE A 108 -7.39 12.72 -4.64
N PRO A 109 -8.51 13.48 -4.66
CA PRO A 109 -9.66 13.13 -5.50
C PRO A 109 -9.37 13.21 -7.00
N ASN A 110 -8.32 13.92 -7.41
CA ASN A 110 -7.89 14.05 -8.81
C ASN A 110 -6.92 12.94 -9.24
N VAL A 111 -6.42 12.14 -8.30
CA VAL A 111 -5.54 11.01 -8.59
C VAL A 111 -6.39 9.76 -8.76
N LYS A 112 -6.17 9.01 -9.82
CA LYS A 112 -6.80 7.72 -10.06
C LYS A 112 -6.00 6.60 -9.41
N PHE A 113 -6.62 5.83 -8.54
CA PHE A 113 -6.01 4.67 -7.89
C PHE A 113 -6.46 3.41 -8.61
N ILE A 114 -5.53 2.68 -9.20
CA ILE A 114 -5.80 1.51 -10.04
C ILE A 114 -5.31 0.26 -9.31
N LYS A 115 -6.24 -0.49 -8.70
CA LYS A 115 -5.90 -1.75 -8.05
C LYS A 115 -5.78 -2.85 -9.09
N ILE A 116 -4.55 -3.37 -9.22
CA ILE A 116 -4.26 -4.46 -10.15
C ILE A 116 -4.58 -5.79 -9.47
N ASN A 117 -5.57 -6.48 -10.00
CA ASN A 117 -5.95 -7.83 -9.60
C ASN A 117 -5.38 -8.85 -10.59
N ARG A 118 -5.31 -10.13 -10.18
CA ARG A 118 -4.90 -11.21 -11.08
C ARG A 118 -5.87 -11.33 -12.27
N TYR A 119 -7.16 -11.21 -11.98
CA TYR A 119 -8.23 -11.23 -12.97
C TYR A 119 -9.22 -10.11 -12.68
N ASN A 120 -9.72 -9.49 -13.74
CA ASN A 120 -10.70 -8.41 -13.64
C ASN A 120 -12.12 -8.85 -14.04
N ASP A 121 -12.34 -10.14 -14.20
CA ASP A 121 -13.60 -10.75 -14.64
C ASP A 121 -14.36 -11.49 -13.52
N GLY A 122 -14.02 -11.20 -12.27
CA GLY A 122 -14.65 -11.80 -11.10
C GLY A 122 -14.14 -13.20 -10.73
N ARG A 123 -13.16 -13.74 -11.45
CA ARG A 123 -12.55 -15.05 -11.09
C ARG A 123 -11.67 -14.99 -9.86
N ASP A 124 -11.13 -13.82 -9.55
CA ASP A 124 -10.29 -13.61 -8.37
C ASP A 124 -11.16 -13.14 -7.21
N LEU A 125 -11.82 -14.08 -6.56
CA LEU A 125 -12.73 -13.80 -5.45
C LEU A 125 -12.03 -13.19 -4.23
N VAL A 126 -10.72 -13.36 -4.12
CA VAL A 126 -9.92 -12.87 -2.98
C VAL A 126 -9.52 -11.43 -3.15
N ASN A 127 -9.22 -11.05 -4.39
CA ASN A 127 -8.86 -9.69 -4.77
C ASN A 127 -10.00 -8.98 -5.51
N GLY A 128 -11.22 -9.45 -5.31
CA GLY A 128 -12.43 -8.83 -5.86
C GLY A 128 -12.66 -7.41 -5.34
N PRO A 129 -13.76 -6.78 -5.74
CA PRO A 129 -14.10 -5.44 -5.29
C PRO A 129 -14.13 -5.35 -3.76
N ILE A 130 -13.51 -4.31 -3.22
CA ILE A 130 -13.48 -4.02 -1.79
C ILE A 130 -14.68 -3.13 -1.47
N LYS A 131 -15.59 -3.65 -0.65
CA LYS A 131 -16.86 -2.99 -0.32
C LYS A 131 -16.67 -1.57 0.24
N GLU A 132 -15.65 -1.39 1.07
CA GLU A 132 -15.34 -0.11 1.70
C GLU A 132 -14.94 0.96 0.67
N TRP A 133 -14.52 0.57 -0.52
CA TRP A 133 -14.09 1.47 -1.58
C TRP A 133 -15.17 1.81 -2.61
N GLU A 134 -16.35 1.20 -2.53
CA GLU A 134 -17.45 1.41 -3.50
C GLU A 134 -17.89 2.88 -3.63
N SER A 135 -17.72 3.65 -2.56
CA SER A 135 -18.04 5.09 -2.56
C SER A 135 -16.95 5.98 -3.17
N ARG A 136 -15.79 5.42 -3.54
CA ARG A 136 -14.67 6.16 -4.13
C ARG A 136 -14.64 6.00 -5.63
N THR A 137 -15.05 7.03 -6.35
CA THR A 137 -15.11 7.02 -7.83
C THR A 137 -13.74 7.04 -8.50
N ASN A 138 -12.70 7.44 -7.77
CA ASN A 138 -11.32 7.47 -8.23
C ASN A 138 -10.52 6.20 -7.89
N ILE A 139 -11.17 5.17 -7.31
CA ILE A 139 -10.57 3.83 -7.18
C ILE A 139 -11.20 2.93 -8.23
N ILE A 140 -10.38 2.35 -9.09
CA ILE A 140 -10.80 1.42 -10.14
C ILE A 140 -10.02 0.13 -10.05
N TYR A 141 -10.54 -0.91 -10.69
CA TYR A 141 -9.93 -2.24 -10.74
C TYR A 141 -9.51 -2.56 -12.16
N ALA A 142 -8.32 -3.12 -12.30
CA ALA A 142 -7.79 -3.60 -13.56
C ALA A 142 -7.04 -4.92 -13.33
N ASP A 143 -6.59 -5.56 -14.38
CA ASP A 143 -5.74 -6.74 -14.32
C ASP A 143 -4.33 -6.47 -14.87
N TYR A 144 -3.48 -7.48 -14.84
CA TYR A 144 -2.09 -7.36 -15.27
C TYR A 144 -1.93 -6.98 -16.75
N SER A 145 -2.92 -7.27 -17.60
CA SER A 145 -2.87 -6.87 -19.01
C SER A 145 -2.86 -5.35 -19.21
N THR A 146 -3.38 -4.62 -18.23
CA THR A 146 -3.33 -3.15 -18.24
C THR A 146 -1.90 -2.63 -18.20
N LEU A 147 -1.00 -3.35 -17.54
CA LEU A 147 0.41 -2.93 -17.39
C LEU A 147 1.19 -3.10 -18.70
N ASP A 148 0.77 -4.01 -19.59
CA ASP A 148 1.42 -4.23 -20.88
C ASP A 148 1.34 -3.00 -21.80
N ASN A 149 0.37 -2.12 -21.55
CA ASN A 149 0.13 -0.89 -22.31
C ASN A 149 0.84 0.34 -21.71
N LEU A 150 1.56 0.19 -20.59
CA LEU A 150 2.29 1.28 -19.93
C LEU A 150 3.77 1.37 -20.38
N ALA A 151 4.22 0.43 -21.18
CA ALA A 151 5.59 0.35 -21.67
C ALA A 151 5.83 1.24 -22.90
#